data_d4e45066373de2656eeb004d95fb19d1
#
_entry.id   d4e45066373de2656eeb004d95fb19d1
#
_cell.length_a   1.000
_cell.length_b   1.000
_cell.length_c   1.000
_cell.angle_alpha   90.00
_cell.angle_beta   90.00
_cell.angle_gamma   90.00
#
_symmetry.space_group_name_H-M   'P 1'
#
loop_
_entity.id
_entity.type
_entity.pdbx_description
1 polymer ?
#
loop_
_entity_poly.entity_id
_entity_poly.type
_entity_poly.pdbx_seq_one_letter_code
_entity_poly.pdbx_strand_id
1 'polypeptide(L)'
;MEQAYLEHANITVSDLNRAVHFILTAIPHWKIRGKGKMDWFGAEIDWLHIGDDFAYIALQSGGIGEAPGWKTHLVGVKHLGFVVQSLAQTKQALEAAGFSLDHDGGTAAHRDSAYFMLGEDIQFELVEYSSDQPAQRNEYA
;
A
#
# COMPACT_ATOMS: atom_id res chain seq x y z
N MET A 1 10.76 -12.25 18.99
CA MET A 1 11.27 -11.24 18.03
C MET A 1 12.20 -10.31 18.76
N GLU A 2 13.42 -10.20 18.33
CA GLU A 2 14.45 -9.48 19.05
C GLU A 2 14.67 -8.05 18.52
N GLN A 3 14.16 -7.73 17.34
CA GLN A 3 14.35 -6.43 16.72
C GLN A 3 13.03 -5.77 16.39
N ALA A 4 12.98 -4.44 16.51
CA ALA A 4 11.85 -3.67 16.06
C ALA A 4 11.76 -3.68 14.52
N TYR A 5 10.55 -3.72 13.99
CA TYR A 5 10.28 -3.62 12.56
C TYR A 5 8.95 -2.86 12.35
N LEU A 6 8.75 -2.36 11.15
CA LEU A 6 7.52 -1.69 10.79
C LEU A 6 6.40 -2.75 10.63
N GLU A 7 5.46 -2.77 11.56
CA GLU A 7 4.38 -3.76 11.55
C GLU A 7 3.20 -3.33 10.68
N HIS A 8 2.71 -2.09 10.87
CA HIS A 8 1.49 -1.65 10.17
C HIS A 8 1.46 -0.15 9.93
N ALA A 9 0.62 0.23 9.00
CA ALA A 9 0.12 1.59 8.82
C ALA A 9 -1.39 1.56 8.97
N ASN A 10 -1.97 2.62 9.53
CA ASN A 10 -3.42 2.78 9.65
C ASN A 10 -3.88 3.87 8.67
N ILE A 11 -4.85 3.52 7.83
CA ILE A 11 -5.33 4.38 6.75
C ILE A 11 -6.86 4.47 6.83
N THR A 12 -7.38 5.68 6.85
CA THR A 12 -8.81 5.93 6.68
C THR A 12 -9.12 6.06 5.18
N VAL A 13 -10.15 5.33 4.75
CA VAL A 13 -10.61 5.33 3.35
C VAL A 13 -12.12 5.60 3.28
N SER A 14 -12.59 6.11 2.15
CA SER A 14 -14.03 6.28 1.95
C SER A 14 -14.70 5.00 1.48
N ASP A 15 -13.99 4.15 0.74
CA ASP A 15 -14.49 2.87 0.21
C ASP A 15 -13.60 1.72 0.67
N LEU A 16 -14.04 1.06 1.75
CA LEU A 16 -13.30 -0.04 2.36
C LEU A 16 -13.15 -1.25 1.41
N ASN A 17 -14.21 -1.57 0.67
CA ASN A 17 -14.19 -2.69 -0.26
C ASN A 17 -13.21 -2.44 -1.43
N ARG A 18 -13.14 -1.23 -1.92
CA ARG A 18 -12.19 -0.84 -2.96
C ARG A 18 -10.75 -0.96 -2.46
N ALA A 19 -10.49 -0.52 -1.24
CA ALA A 19 -9.15 -0.62 -0.63
C ALA A 19 -8.72 -2.08 -0.44
N VAL A 20 -9.62 -2.93 0.04
CA VAL A 20 -9.37 -4.38 0.17
C VAL A 20 -9.10 -5.00 -1.20
N HIS A 21 -9.90 -4.67 -2.20
CA HIS A 21 -9.72 -5.18 -3.57
C HIS A 21 -8.36 -4.77 -4.15
N PHE A 22 -7.95 -3.52 -3.96
CA PHE A 22 -6.63 -3.06 -4.37
C PHE A 22 -5.52 -3.88 -3.73
N ILE A 23 -5.53 -3.98 -2.40
CA ILE A 23 -4.45 -4.63 -1.65
C ILE A 23 -4.36 -6.12 -1.99
N LEU A 24 -5.49 -6.83 -2.05
CA LEU A 24 -5.49 -8.27 -2.39
C LEU A 24 -5.15 -8.53 -3.87
N THR A 25 -5.39 -7.57 -4.75
CA THR A 25 -4.94 -7.66 -6.14
C THR A 25 -3.43 -7.47 -6.25
N ALA A 26 -2.89 -6.48 -5.54
CA ALA A 26 -1.45 -6.20 -5.54
C ALA A 26 -0.64 -7.25 -4.78
N ILE A 27 -1.18 -7.77 -3.69
CA ILE A 27 -0.49 -8.69 -2.78
C ILE A 27 -1.42 -9.89 -2.50
N PRO A 28 -1.56 -10.83 -3.46
CA PRO A 28 -2.59 -11.86 -3.38
C PRO A 28 -2.39 -12.90 -2.27
N HIS A 29 -1.19 -12.99 -1.68
CA HIS A 29 -0.95 -13.88 -0.53
C HIS A 29 -1.38 -13.28 0.82
N TRP A 30 -1.71 -11.99 0.86
CA TRP A 30 -2.28 -11.37 2.05
C TRP A 30 -3.74 -11.76 2.25
N LYS A 31 -4.23 -11.63 3.47
CA LYS A 31 -5.59 -11.97 3.87
C LYS A 31 -6.12 -10.97 4.90
N ILE A 32 -7.42 -10.92 5.06
CA ILE A 32 -8.03 -10.20 6.17
C ILE A 32 -7.74 -10.99 7.45
N ARG A 33 -7.00 -10.37 8.36
CA ARG A 33 -6.59 -10.95 9.65
C ARG A 33 -7.67 -10.84 10.71
N GLY A 34 -8.43 -9.76 10.67
CA GLY A 34 -9.51 -9.45 11.60
C GLY A 34 -10.28 -8.24 11.15
N LYS A 35 -11.50 -8.09 11.64
CA LYS A 35 -12.37 -6.95 11.34
C LYS A 35 -13.39 -6.74 12.44
N GLY A 36 -13.96 -5.56 12.50
CA GLY A 36 -14.98 -5.22 13.47
C GLY A 36 -15.50 -3.81 13.30
N LYS A 37 -16.16 -3.34 14.34
CA LYS A 37 -16.68 -1.99 14.44
C LYS A 37 -16.14 -1.32 15.68
N MET A 38 -15.99 0.00 15.63
CA MET A 38 -15.60 0.80 16.79
C MET A 38 -16.15 2.21 16.69
N ASP A 39 -16.26 2.88 17.83
CA ASP A 39 -16.49 4.30 17.88
C ASP A 39 -15.18 5.03 17.62
N TRP A 40 -15.19 5.93 16.64
CA TRP A 40 -14.07 6.79 16.31
C TRP A 40 -14.51 8.24 16.47
N PHE A 41 -14.21 8.81 17.64
CA PHE A 41 -14.55 10.20 17.98
C PHE A 41 -16.03 10.55 17.68
N GLY A 42 -16.97 9.70 18.11
CA GLY A 42 -18.40 9.93 18.01
C GLY A 42 -19.06 9.37 16.77
N ALA A 43 -18.33 8.66 15.90
CA ALA A 43 -18.88 7.98 14.73
C ALA A 43 -18.52 6.50 14.77
N GLU A 44 -19.49 5.63 14.53
CA GLU A 44 -19.20 4.20 14.35
C GLU A 44 -18.58 3.98 12.98
N ILE A 45 -17.43 3.32 12.97
CA ILE A 45 -16.71 2.94 11.76
C ILE A 45 -16.48 1.44 11.72
N ASP A 46 -16.30 0.92 10.51
CA ASP A 46 -15.77 -0.41 10.29
C ASP A 46 -14.25 -0.34 10.22
N TRP A 47 -13.58 -1.31 10.80
CA TRP A 47 -12.13 -1.47 10.68
C TRP A 47 -11.79 -2.88 10.22
N LEU A 48 -10.66 -3.02 9.56
CA LEU A 48 -10.08 -4.33 9.27
C LEU A 48 -8.56 -4.25 9.19
N HIS A 49 -7.93 -5.39 9.44
CA HIS A 49 -6.50 -5.59 9.23
C HIS A 49 -6.30 -6.56 8.07
N ILE A 50 -5.49 -6.16 7.11
CA ILE A 50 -5.20 -6.96 5.93
C ILE A 50 -3.69 -7.12 5.78
N GLY A 51 -3.19 -8.35 5.76
CA GLY A 51 -1.76 -8.61 5.76
C GLY A 51 -1.43 -10.09 5.88
N ASP A 52 -0.20 -10.35 6.31
CA ASP A 52 0.27 -11.69 6.67
C ASP A 52 0.39 -11.84 8.19
N ASP A 53 1.15 -12.82 8.66
CA ASP A 53 1.29 -13.06 10.10
C ASP A 53 2.13 -12.00 10.82
N PHE A 54 2.88 -11.19 10.08
CA PHE A 54 3.86 -10.26 10.67
C PHE A 54 3.57 -8.79 10.36
N ALA A 55 3.06 -8.48 9.18
CA ALA A 55 2.82 -7.12 8.74
C ALA A 55 1.42 -6.98 8.14
N TYR A 56 0.84 -5.79 8.26
CA TYR A 56 -0.50 -5.54 7.76
C TYR A 56 -0.76 -4.06 7.50
N ILE A 57 -1.82 -3.78 6.78
CA ILE A 57 -2.46 -2.47 6.72
C ILE A 57 -3.73 -2.52 7.55
N ALA A 58 -3.88 -1.57 8.46
CA ALA A 58 -5.14 -1.31 9.15
C ALA A 58 -5.94 -0.31 8.32
N LEU A 59 -7.17 -0.66 7.99
CA LEU A 59 -8.09 0.18 7.25
C LEU A 59 -9.27 0.59 8.13
N GLN A 60 -9.66 1.85 8.04
CA GLN A 60 -10.84 2.40 8.69
C GLN A 60 -11.79 2.98 7.64
N SER A 61 -13.08 2.70 7.76
CA SER A 61 -14.11 3.30 6.92
C SER A 61 -14.47 4.72 7.38
N GLY A 62 -15.38 5.36 6.67
CA GLY A 62 -15.92 6.67 7.07
C GLY A 62 -15.04 7.85 6.68
N GLY A 63 -14.09 7.66 5.79
CA GLY A 63 -13.23 8.73 5.31
C GLY A 63 -13.99 9.83 4.58
N ILE A 64 -13.55 11.07 4.78
CA ILE A 64 -14.08 12.27 4.14
C ILE A 64 -12.94 13.02 3.46
N GLY A 65 -13.18 13.46 2.22
CA GLY A 65 -12.20 14.26 1.49
C GLY A 65 -11.08 13.41 0.92
N GLU A 66 -9.91 14.01 0.80
CA GLU A 66 -8.73 13.42 0.18
C GLU A 66 -7.52 13.55 1.09
N ALA A 67 -6.58 12.62 0.97
CA ALA A 67 -5.28 12.74 1.59
C ALA A 67 -4.53 13.94 0.99
N PRO A 68 -3.57 14.56 1.73
CA PRO A 68 -2.71 15.57 1.14
C PRO A 68 -2.01 15.01 -0.09
N GLY A 69 -2.17 15.67 -1.24
CA GLY A 69 -1.64 15.20 -2.50
C GLY A 69 -0.13 14.91 -2.42
N TRP A 70 0.31 13.79 -2.98
CA TRP A 70 1.70 13.37 -2.92
C TRP A 70 2.66 14.37 -3.60
N LYS A 71 2.16 15.17 -4.54
CA LYS A 71 2.93 16.23 -5.21
C LYS A 71 3.10 17.50 -4.37
N THR A 72 2.38 17.62 -3.28
CA THR A 72 2.44 18.81 -2.41
C THR A 72 3.62 18.73 -1.45
N HIS A 73 3.96 19.86 -0.83
CA HIS A 73 4.94 19.92 0.25
C HIS A 73 4.29 19.83 1.65
N LEU A 74 3.03 19.46 1.72
CA LEU A 74 2.35 19.27 3.00
C LEU A 74 2.97 18.11 3.77
N VAL A 75 3.12 18.29 5.06
CA VAL A 75 3.69 17.27 5.95
C VAL A 75 2.78 16.06 6.01
N GLY A 76 3.35 14.87 5.92
CA GLY A 76 2.62 13.61 6.03
C GLY A 76 3.23 12.50 5.20
N VAL A 77 2.62 11.34 5.27
CA VAL A 77 3.00 10.18 4.47
C VAL A 77 2.62 10.45 3.01
N LYS A 78 3.58 10.28 2.08
CA LYS A 78 3.35 10.47 0.65
C LYS A 78 2.85 9.19 -0.02
N HIS A 79 3.45 8.06 0.33
CA HIS A 79 3.05 6.75 -0.17
C HIS A 79 3.52 5.65 0.79
N LEU A 80 3.01 4.46 0.57
CA LEU A 80 3.51 3.23 1.18
C LEU A 80 4.09 2.36 0.07
N GLY A 81 5.24 1.71 0.36
CA GLY A 81 5.92 0.86 -0.59
C GLY A 81 5.79 -0.62 -0.21
N PHE A 82 5.52 -1.46 -1.22
CA PHE A 82 5.44 -2.91 -1.09
C PHE A 82 6.36 -3.57 -2.09
N VAL A 83 7.08 -4.58 -1.64
CA VAL A 83 7.85 -5.44 -2.54
C VAL A 83 6.94 -6.50 -3.12
N VAL A 84 6.98 -6.63 -4.44
CA VAL A 84 6.26 -7.67 -5.19
C VAL A 84 7.23 -8.54 -5.96
N GLN A 85 6.82 -9.77 -6.27
CA GLN A 85 7.69 -10.70 -6.99
C GLN A 85 7.82 -10.39 -8.48
N SER A 86 6.74 -9.90 -9.10
CA SER A 86 6.72 -9.51 -10.51
C SER A 86 5.95 -8.22 -10.67
N LEU A 87 6.66 -7.13 -10.92
CA LEU A 87 6.05 -5.82 -11.14
C LEU A 87 5.14 -5.85 -12.37
N ALA A 88 5.56 -6.51 -13.45
CA ALA A 88 4.77 -6.62 -14.68
C ALA A 88 3.43 -7.32 -14.44
N GLN A 89 3.42 -8.43 -13.71
CA GLN A 89 2.19 -9.15 -13.38
C GLN A 89 1.29 -8.33 -12.44
N THR A 90 1.87 -7.67 -11.45
CA THR A 90 1.12 -6.83 -10.51
C THR A 90 0.48 -5.64 -11.21
N LYS A 91 1.21 -4.96 -12.10
CA LYS A 91 0.68 -3.86 -12.92
C LYS A 91 -0.50 -4.34 -13.78
N GLN A 92 -0.34 -5.47 -14.45
CA GLN A 92 -1.41 -6.04 -15.28
C GLN A 92 -2.66 -6.39 -14.46
N ALA A 93 -2.48 -7.01 -13.30
CA ALA A 93 -3.59 -7.37 -12.42
C ALA A 93 -4.34 -6.14 -11.89
N LEU A 94 -3.62 -5.10 -11.47
CA LEU A 94 -4.23 -3.85 -10.98
C LEU A 94 -4.98 -3.13 -12.10
N GLU A 95 -4.41 -3.03 -13.28
CA GLU A 95 -5.07 -2.40 -14.43
C GLU A 95 -6.33 -3.18 -14.84
N ALA A 96 -6.27 -4.50 -14.86
CA ALA A 96 -7.43 -5.35 -15.13
C ALA A 96 -8.52 -5.20 -14.06
N ALA A 97 -8.15 -4.91 -12.82
CA ALA A 97 -9.09 -4.66 -11.72
C ALA A 97 -9.65 -3.23 -11.71
N GLY A 98 -9.23 -2.38 -12.64
CA GLY A 98 -9.75 -1.01 -12.78
C GLY A 98 -8.95 0.06 -12.03
N PHE A 99 -7.77 -0.27 -11.53
CA PHE A 99 -6.88 0.71 -10.91
C PHE A 99 -5.90 1.28 -11.93
N SER A 100 -5.60 2.57 -11.81
CA SER A 100 -4.78 3.26 -12.79
C SER A 100 -3.34 3.40 -12.32
N LEU A 101 -2.40 3.10 -13.22
CA LEU A 101 -1.00 3.47 -13.06
C LEU A 101 -0.89 5.00 -12.99
N ASP A 102 -0.25 5.50 -11.94
CA ASP A 102 0.07 6.92 -11.85
C ASP A 102 1.32 7.22 -12.68
N HIS A 103 2.42 6.55 -12.37
CA HIS A 103 3.65 6.62 -13.16
C HIS A 103 4.59 5.46 -12.81
N ASP A 104 5.51 5.17 -13.69
CA ASP A 104 6.62 4.27 -13.40
C ASP A 104 7.68 5.02 -12.58
N GLY A 105 8.30 4.31 -11.64
CA GLY A 105 9.40 4.84 -10.86
C GLY A 105 10.69 4.95 -11.67
N GLY A 106 11.67 5.64 -11.11
CA GLY A 106 13.00 5.71 -11.71
C GLY A 106 13.67 4.34 -11.72
N THR A 107 14.60 4.16 -12.66
CA THR A 107 15.40 2.94 -12.73
C THR A 107 16.61 3.02 -11.79
N ALA A 108 16.88 1.93 -11.09
CA ALA A 108 18.10 1.69 -10.36
C ALA A 108 18.67 0.33 -10.78
N ALA A 109 19.92 0.03 -10.46
CA ALA A 109 20.60 -1.15 -10.97
C ALA A 109 19.90 -2.47 -10.64
N HIS A 110 19.24 -2.56 -9.48
CA HIS A 110 18.62 -3.79 -9.00
C HIS A 110 17.16 -3.60 -8.58
N ARG A 111 16.49 -2.56 -9.10
CA ARG A 111 15.17 -2.18 -8.62
C ARG A 111 14.36 -1.52 -9.72
N ASP A 112 13.12 -1.98 -9.86
CA ASP A 112 12.08 -1.32 -10.64
C ASP A 112 10.90 -1.00 -9.74
N SER A 113 10.18 0.07 -10.01
CA SER A 113 8.98 0.42 -9.26
C SER A 113 7.92 1.07 -10.12
N ALA A 114 6.69 1.04 -9.62
CA ALA A 114 5.55 1.71 -10.22
C ALA A 114 4.63 2.24 -9.12
N TYR A 115 3.99 3.36 -9.39
CA TYR A 115 3.08 4.03 -8.46
C TYR A 115 1.65 3.91 -8.95
N PHE A 116 0.77 3.45 -8.07
CA PHE A 116 -0.66 3.31 -8.33
C PHE A 116 -1.46 4.13 -7.34
N MET A 117 -2.57 4.69 -7.80
CA MET A 117 -3.49 5.42 -6.94
C MET A 117 -4.63 4.51 -6.51
N LEU A 118 -4.84 4.40 -5.20
CA LEU A 118 -6.04 3.77 -4.67
C LEU A 118 -7.28 4.61 -4.95
N GLY A 119 -7.14 5.91 -4.84
CA GLY A 119 -8.14 6.94 -4.88
C GLY A 119 -7.91 7.94 -3.75
N GLU A 120 -8.58 9.09 -3.76
CA GLU A 120 -8.51 10.10 -2.69
C GLU A 120 -7.07 10.56 -2.38
N ASP A 121 -6.23 10.62 -3.42
CA ASP A 121 -4.79 10.94 -3.37
C ASP A 121 -3.96 9.98 -2.51
N ILE A 122 -4.45 8.77 -2.24
CA ILE A 122 -3.67 7.71 -1.58
C ILE A 122 -2.85 6.97 -2.63
N GLN A 123 -1.53 7.02 -2.48
CA GLN A 123 -0.58 6.43 -3.42
C GLN A 123 0.15 5.24 -2.81
N PHE A 124 0.29 4.18 -3.61
CA PHE A 124 1.13 3.01 -3.28
C PHE A 124 2.25 2.87 -4.30
N GLU A 125 3.45 2.55 -3.80
CA GLU A 125 4.58 2.16 -4.64
C GLU A 125 4.74 0.64 -4.61
N LEU A 126 4.87 0.03 -5.77
CA LEU A 126 5.14 -1.39 -5.91
C LEU A 126 6.56 -1.55 -6.44
N VAL A 127 7.35 -2.34 -5.75
CA VAL A 127 8.79 -2.45 -5.98
C VAL A 127 9.16 -3.90 -6.28
N GLU A 128 9.89 -4.12 -7.36
CA GLU A 128 10.52 -5.39 -7.66
C GLU A 128 12.03 -5.25 -7.54
N TYR A 129 12.65 -6.13 -6.79
CA TYR A 129 14.11 -6.24 -6.72
C TYR A 129 14.58 -7.42 -7.57
N SER A 130 15.64 -7.21 -8.34
CA SER A 130 16.30 -8.27 -9.10
C SER A 130 17.32 -9.07 -8.28
N SER A 131 17.49 -8.74 -7.00
CA SER A 131 18.45 -9.37 -6.11
C SER A 131 17.98 -9.38 -4.66
N ASP A 132 18.30 -10.45 -3.94
CA ASP A 132 18.09 -10.56 -2.49
C ASP A 132 19.30 -10.09 -1.67
N GLN A 133 20.40 -9.73 -2.32
CA GLN A 133 21.59 -9.29 -1.63
C GLN A 133 21.42 -7.87 -1.08
N PRO A 134 21.58 -7.66 0.24
CA PRO A 134 21.36 -6.33 0.83
C PRO A 134 22.21 -5.23 0.20
N ALA A 135 23.46 -5.51 -0.15
CA ALA A 135 24.32 -4.52 -0.79
C ALA A 135 23.77 -4.06 -2.14
N GLN A 136 23.16 -4.96 -2.92
CA GLN A 136 22.55 -4.64 -4.21
C GLN A 136 21.20 -3.96 -4.04
N ARG A 137 20.38 -4.41 -3.08
CA ARG A 137 19.10 -3.76 -2.77
C ARG A 137 19.29 -2.33 -2.26
N ASN A 138 20.41 -2.07 -1.59
CA ASN A 138 20.73 -0.76 -1.03
C ASN A 138 21.67 0.06 -1.93
N GLU A 139 21.80 -0.29 -3.18
CA GLU A 139 22.55 0.47 -4.16
C GLU A 139 21.68 1.60 -4.73
N TYR A 140 22.06 2.85 -4.47
CA TYR A 140 21.31 4.03 -4.85
C TYR A 140 21.96 4.86 -5.97
N ALA A 141 23.13 4.46 -6.40
CA ALA A 141 23.87 5.17 -7.45
C ALA A 141 23.71 4.52 -8.81
#